data_bd03cea1c1a17d189e6df935c3c9f964
#
_entry.id   bd03cea1c1a17d189e6df935c3c9f964
#
_cell.length_a   1.000
_cell.length_b   1.000
_cell.length_c   1.000
_cell.angle_alpha   90.00
_cell.angle_beta   90.00
_cell.angle_gamma   90.00
#
_symmetry.space_group_name_H-M   'P 1'
#
loop_
_entity.id
_entity.type
_entity.pdbx_description
1 polymer ?
#
loop_
_entity_poly.entity_id
_entity_poly.type
_entity_poly.pdbx_seq_one_letter_code
_entity_poly.pdbx_strand_id
1 'polypeptide(L)'
;NPYIKVRYGFAGSFKNADEGKQLALNQNINGSDIIYTLAGDAGSGVIAASNEAKFLIIGSGSDQHFSEVNRVLTNTRKLYNVIVFQTVKDTLQGRFPSGKVIYDLKNGGVELSLLNKNVPEYISNRLEQIRDDIMNGWIRVGVEIPEWAKRQNQR
;
A
#
# COMPACT_ATOMS: atom_id res chain seq x y z
N ASN A 1 -8.67 -3.83 15.60
CA ASN A 1 -9.69 -4.85 15.76
C ASN A 1 -9.02 -6.21 16.00
N PRO A 2 -9.18 -6.84 17.17
CA PRO A 2 -8.55 -8.12 17.51
C PRO A 2 -9.08 -9.31 16.69
N TYR A 3 -10.17 -9.13 15.96
CA TYR A 3 -10.80 -10.19 15.16
C TYR A 3 -10.34 -10.19 13.69
N ILE A 4 -9.51 -9.24 13.27
CA ILE A 4 -8.94 -9.24 11.92
C ILE A 4 -7.94 -10.38 11.79
N LYS A 5 -8.15 -11.24 10.79
CA LYS A 5 -7.20 -12.29 10.41
C LYS A 5 -6.39 -11.80 9.23
N VAL A 6 -5.07 -11.71 9.38
CA VAL A 6 -4.16 -11.33 8.30
C VAL A 6 -3.56 -12.59 7.70
N ARG A 7 -3.67 -12.73 6.36
CA ARG A 7 -3.01 -13.75 5.56
C ARG A 7 -2.02 -13.07 4.62
N TYR A 8 -0.94 -13.73 4.28
CA TYR A 8 0.02 -13.22 3.31
C TYR A 8 0.40 -14.33 2.33
N GLY A 9 0.85 -13.92 1.15
CA GLY A 9 1.36 -14.80 0.11
C GLY A 9 2.30 -14.03 -0.82
N PHE A 10 3.18 -14.74 -1.47
CA PHE A 10 4.12 -14.18 -2.43
C PHE A 10 3.77 -14.71 -3.82
N ALA A 11 3.61 -13.77 -4.77
CA ALA A 11 3.32 -14.13 -6.16
C ALA A 11 4.55 -14.71 -6.91
N GLY A 12 5.74 -14.67 -6.29
CA GLY A 12 6.98 -15.15 -6.93
C GLY A 12 7.53 -14.22 -8.02
N SER A 13 6.73 -13.29 -8.52
CA SER A 13 7.08 -12.36 -9.59
C SER A 13 6.43 -10.99 -9.37
N PHE A 14 7.14 -9.92 -9.74
CA PHE A 14 6.56 -8.58 -9.83
C PHE A 14 5.94 -8.26 -11.20
N LYS A 15 6.04 -9.16 -12.17
CA LYS A 15 5.62 -8.92 -13.55
C LYS A 15 4.52 -9.87 -14.04
N ASN A 16 4.36 -11.03 -13.41
CA ASN A 16 3.43 -12.04 -13.88
C ASN A 16 2.02 -11.81 -13.29
N ALA A 17 1.12 -11.27 -14.11
CA ALA A 17 -0.26 -11.00 -13.73
C ALA A 17 -1.05 -12.28 -13.41
N ASP A 18 -0.78 -13.39 -14.08
CA ASP A 18 -1.48 -14.65 -13.85
C ASP A 18 -1.16 -15.23 -12.47
N GLU A 19 0.09 -15.14 -12.02
CA GLU A 19 0.48 -15.53 -10.66
C GLU A 19 -0.20 -14.67 -9.61
N GLY A 20 -0.24 -13.33 -9.84
CA GLY A 20 -0.98 -12.41 -8.99
C GLY A 20 -2.47 -12.75 -8.90
N LYS A 21 -3.10 -13.07 -10.04
CA LYS A 21 -4.50 -13.48 -10.13
C LYS A 21 -4.76 -14.77 -9.35
N GLN A 22 -3.97 -15.81 -9.59
CA GLN A 22 -4.15 -17.11 -8.92
C GLN A 22 -3.98 -17.00 -7.41
N LEU A 23 -2.97 -16.25 -6.96
CA LEU A 23 -2.75 -16.01 -5.54
C LEU A 23 -3.94 -15.29 -4.89
N ALA A 24 -4.46 -14.25 -5.55
CA ALA A 24 -5.60 -13.49 -5.04
C ALA A 24 -6.88 -14.33 -4.95
N LEU A 25 -7.16 -15.13 -5.98
CA LEU A 25 -8.29 -16.06 -5.97
C LEU A 25 -8.16 -17.09 -4.84
N ASN A 26 -6.96 -17.64 -4.64
CA ASN A 26 -6.70 -18.57 -3.55
C ASN A 26 -6.91 -17.91 -2.17
N GLN A 27 -6.41 -16.69 -1.96
CA GLN A 27 -6.63 -15.94 -0.73
C GLN A 27 -8.11 -15.67 -0.49
N ASN A 28 -8.87 -15.33 -1.53
CA ASN A 28 -10.31 -15.09 -1.41
C ASN A 28 -11.09 -16.37 -1.07
N ILE A 29 -10.82 -17.51 -1.72
CA ILE A 29 -11.40 -18.82 -1.39
C ILE A 29 -11.14 -19.18 0.07
N ASN A 30 -9.97 -18.79 0.60
CA ASN A 30 -9.62 -18.98 2.00
C ASN A 30 -10.17 -17.91 2.95
N GLY A 31 -11.10 -17.05 2.48
CA GLY A 31 -11.87 -16.11 3.28
C GLY A 31 -11.27 -14.71 3.40
N SER A 32 -10.36 -14.30 2.52
CA SER A 32 -9.92 -12.91 2.45
C SER A 32 -10.96 -12.08 1.69
N ASP A 33 -11.53 -11.09 2.35
CA ASP A 33 -12.53 -10.15 1.82
C ASP A 33 -11.90 -8.84 1.30
N ILE A 34 -10.71 -8.49 1.81
CA ILE A 34 -9.90 -7.37 1.35
C ILE A 34 -8.49 -7.88 1.08
N ILE A 35 -7.92 -7.53 -0.09
CA ILE A 35 -6.55 -7.87 -0.46
C ILE A 35 -5.75 -6.59 -0.64
N TYR A 36 -4.68 -6.44 0.15
CA TYR A 36 -3.69 -5.39 -0.04
C TYR A 36 -2.56 -5.93 -0.93
N THR A 37 -2.39 -5.34 -2.12
CA THR A 37 -1.40 -5.80 -3.09
C THR A 37 -0.17 -4.91 -3.12
N LEU A 38 1.03 -5.53 -3.04
CA LEU A 38 2.35 -4.92 -3.15
C LEU A 38 3.18 -5.61 -4.25
N ALA A 39 2.54 -6.04 -5.32
CA ALA A 39 3.10 -6.99 -6.29
C ALA A 39 3.55 -6.35 -7.62
N GLY A 40 3.68 -5.03 -7.70
CA GLY A 40 4.04 -4.36 -8.96
C GLY A 40 3.02 -4.66 -10.07
N ASP A 41 3.48 -5.00 -11.29
CA ASP A 41 2.62 -5.29 -12.44
C ASP A 41 1.77 -6.56 -12.23
N ALA A 42 2.22 -7.52 -11.40
CA ALA A 42 1.41 -8.66 -11.00
C ALA A 42 0.12 -8.24 -10.25
N GLY A 43 0.08 -7.04 -9.69
CA GLY A 43 -1.11 -6.44 -9.08
C GLY A 43 -2.28 -6.27 -10.06
N SER A 44 -2.03 -6.16 -11.36
CA SER A 44 -3.10 -6.14 -12.38
C SER A 44 -3.92 -7.43 -12.39
N GLY A 45 -3.26 -8.56 -12.13
CA GLY A 45 -3.92 -9.85 -11.97
C GLY A 45 -4.84 -9.90 -10.72
N VAL A 46 -4.44 -9.25 -9.63
CA VAL A 46 -5.28 -9.12 -8.42
C VAL A 46 -6.55 -8.33 -8.73
N ILE A 47 -6.43 -7.25 -9.54
CA ILE A 47 -7.58 -6.46 -9.99
C ILE A 47 -8.53 -7.32 -10.84
N ALA A 48 -7.98 -8.07 -11.80
CA ALA A 48 -8.78 -8.99 -12.63
C ALA A 48 -9.51 -10.03 -11.76
N ALA A 49 -8.82 -10.62 -10.78
CA ALA A 49 -9.41 -11.57 -9.84
C ALA A 49 -10.55 -10.96 -9.02
N SER A 50 -10.43 -9.70 -8.60
CA SER A 50 -11.47 -9.02 -7.80
C SER A 50 -12.78 -8.82 -8.58
N ASN A 51 -12.70 -8.65 -9.89
CA ASN A 51 -13.87 -8.55 -10.75
C ASN A 51 -14.64 -9.88 -10.82
N GLU A 52 -13.91 -10.99 -10.80
CA GLU A 52 -14.49 -12.33 -10.84
C GLU A 52 -15.06 -12.76 -9.47
N ALA A 53 -14.25 -12.64 -8.43
CA ALA A 53 -14.55 -13.18 -7.09
C ALA A 53 -15.12 -12.16 -6.09
N LYS A 54 -15.26 -10.90 -6.50
CA LYS A 54 -15.99 -9.83 -5.78
C LYS A 54 -15.40 -9.42 -4.41
N PHE A 55 -14.10 -9.57 -4.17
CA PHE A 55 -13.40 -9.00 -3.01
C PHE A 55 -12.95 -7.55 -3.26
N LEU A 56 -12.57 -6.85 -2.19
CA LEU A 56 -12.09 -5.47 -2.23
C LEU A 56 -10.56 -5.41 -2.26
N ILE A 57 -10.02 -4.30 -2.79
CA ILE A 57 -8.58 -4.13 -2.97
C ILE A 57 -8.11 -2.84 -2.31
N ILE A 58 -6.94 -2.92 -1.67
CA ILE A 58 -6.09 -1.78 -1.39
C ILE A 58 -4.86 -1.93 -2.30
N GLY A 59 -4.65 -0.97 -3.19
CA GLY A 59 -3.53 -1.00 -4.13
C GLY A 59 -2.25 -0.38 -3.58
N SER A 60 -1.18 -0.46 -4.37
CA SER A 60 0.09 0.23 -4.11
C SER A 60 0.72 0.75 -5.38
N GLY A 61 1.47 1.86 -5.28
CA GLY A 61 2.16 2.45 -6.42
C GLY A 61 1.41 3.63 -7.04
N SER A 62 1.34 3.69 -8.38
CA SER A 62 0.64 4.75 -9.10
C SER A 62 -0.87 4.53 -9.12
N ASP A 63 -1.64 5.62 -9.25
CA ASP A 63 -3.11 5.61 -9.30
C ASP A 63 -3.69 4.95 -10.57
N GLN A 64 -3.08 3.89 -11.04
CA GLN A 64 -3.36 3.38 -12.38
C GLN A 64 -4.80 2.97 -12.65
N HIS A 65 -5.69 2.83 -11.65
CA HIS A 65 -6.98 2.17 -11.93
C HIS A 65 -8.16 2.61 -11.07
N PHE A 66 -8.19 3.87 -10.61
CA PHE A 66 -9.38 4.36 -9.87
C PHE A 66 -10.64 4.50 -10.73
N SER A 67 -10.49 4.70 -12.03
CA SER A 67 -11.62 5.07 -12.89
C SER A 67 -12.48 3.90 -13.31
N GLU A 68 -12.00 2.67 -13.29
CA GLU A 68 -12.71 1.55 -13.91
C GLU A 68 -13.15 0.43 -12.96
N VAL A 69 -12.57 0.34 -11.76
CA VAL A 69 -12.85 -0.77 -10.84
C VAL A 69 -13.44 -0.26 -9.54
N ASN A 70 -14.75 -0.40 -9.38
CA ASN A 70 -15.48 -0.05 -8.14
C ASN A 70 -15.03 -0.83 -6.89
N ARG A 71 -13.98 -1.66 -6.98
CA ARG A 71 -13.51 -2.53 -5.91
C ARG A 71 -12.21 -2.08 -5.27
N VAL A 72 -11.49 -1.14 -5.88
CA VAL A 72 -10.30 -0.56 -5.27
C VAL A 72 -10.74 0.51 -4.27
N LEU A 73 -10.45 0.29 -2.99
CA LEU A 73 -10.82 1.21 -1.91
C LEU A 73 -9.93 2.45 -1.88
N THR A 74 -8.64 2.24 -2.03
CA THR A 74 -7.59 3.27 -2.08
C THR A 74 -6.28 2.64 -2.53
N ASN A 75 -5.24 3.48 -2.76
CA ASN A 75 -3.87 3.01 -2.96
C ASN A 75 -2.91 3.68 -1.98
N THR A 76 -1.90 2.94 -1.55
CA THR A 76 -0.73 3.53 -0.90
C THR A 76 0.21 4.05 -1.98
N ARG A 77 0.57 5.33 -1.92
CA ARG A 77 1.42 6.00 -2.91
C ARG A 77 2.78 6.35 -2.32
N LYS A 78 3.82 6.14 -3.13
CA LYS A 78 5.16 6.69 -2.90
C LYS A 78 5.33 7.85 -3.86
N LEU A 79 5.47 9.06 -3.34
CA LEU A 79 5.52 10.29 -4.13
C LEU A 79 6.95 10.56 -4.61
N TYR A 80 7.42 9.74 -5.56
CA TYR A 80 8.78 9.86 -6.13
C TYR A 80 9.06 11.26 -6.72
N ASN A 81 8.06 11.90 -7.29
CA ASN A 81 8.16 13.28 -7.78
C ASN A 81 8.53 14.27 -6.65
N VAL A 82 7.89 14.15 -5.48
CA VAL A 82 8.20 14.98 -4.31
C VAL A 82 9.60 14.67 -3.80
N ILE A 83 9.97 13.40 -3.72
CA ILE A 83 11.28 12.93 -3.25
C ILE A 83 12.39 13.48 -4.14
N VAL A 84 12.26 13.32 -5.46
CA VAL A 84 13.25 13.80 -6.44
C VAL A 84 13.33 15.32 -6.42
N PHE A 85 12.19 16.02 -6.44
CA PHE A 85 12.16 17.48 -6.38
C PHE A 85 12.86 18.01 -5.13
N GLN A 86 12.56 17.46 -3.96
CA GLN A 86 13.16 17.90 -2.70
C GLN A 86 14.67 17.63 -2.69
N THR A 87 15.12 16.47 -3.17
CA THR A 87 16.54 16.12 -3.25
C THR A 87 17.31 17.09 -4.17
N VAL A 88 16.75 17.40 -5.35
CA VAL A 88 17.35 18.36 -6.28
C VAL A 88 17.41 19.75 -5.66
N LYS A 89 16.33 20.21 -5.04
CA LYS A 89 16.26 21.50 -4.35
C LYS A 89 17.32 21.61 -3.26
N ASP A 90 17.47 20.60 -2.42
CA ASP A 90 18.45 20.60 -1.33
C ASP A 90 19.88 20.58 -1.88
N THR A 91 20.13 19.85 -2.98
CA THR A 91 21.42 19.85 -3.67
C THR A 91 21.78 21.23 -4.18
N LEU A 92 20.85 21.92 -4.86
CA LEU A 92 21.07 23.29 -5.38
C LEU A 92 21.31 24.31 -4.26
N GLN A 93 20.83 24.04 -3.06
CA GLN A 93 21.05 24.87 -1.87
C GLN A 93 22.29 24.47 -1.06
N GLY A 94 23.13 23.56 -1.58
CA GLY A 94 24.33 23.08 -0.91
C GLY A 94 24.06 22.16 0.29
N ARG A 95 22.86 21.64 0.42
CA ARG A 95 22.41 20.78 1.54
C ARG A 95 22.12 19.36 1.09
N PHE A 96 22.89 18.82 0.15
CA PHE A 96 22.70 17.45 -0.29
C PHE A 96 22.79 16.48 0.90
N PRO A 97 21.71 15.74 1.19
CA PRO A 97 21.70 14.80 2.32
C PRO A 97 22.59 13.61 1.97
N SER A 98 23.66 13.41 2.73
CA SER A 98 24.48 12.19 2.63
C SER A 98 23.87 11.07 3.49
N GLY A 99 23.96 9.83 3.01
CA GLY A 99 23.51 8.68 3.75
C GLY A 99 22.03 8.33 3.54
N LYS A 100 21.40 7.70 4.55
CA LYS A 100 20.01 7.24 4.48
C LYS A 100 19.06 8.39 4.79
N VAL A 101 18.22 8.74 3.83
CA VAL A 101 17.10 9.68 4.00
C VAL A 101 15.79 8.92 4.02
N ILE A 102 14.93 9.25 4.98
CA ILE A 102 13.61 8.64 5.10
C ILE A 102 12.56 9.65 4.64
N TYR A 103 11.79 9.24 3.65
CA TYR A 103 10.62 9.98 3.19
C TYR A 103 9.37 9.25 3.69
N ASP A 104 8.63 9.90 4.54
CA ASP A 104 7.46 9.38 5.24
C ASP A 104 6.21 10.26 5.03
N LEU A 105 5.19 10.05 5.84
CA LEU A 105 3.95 10.82 5.80
C LEU A 105 4.17 12.29 6.15
N LYS A 106 5.11 12.59 7.09
CA LYS A 106 5.36 13.95 7.59
C LYS A 106 5.99 14.87 6.55
N ASN A 107 6.86 14.32 5.70
CA ASN A 107 7.54 15.08 4.66
C ASN A 107 6.96 14.88 3.26
N GLY A 108 5.78 14.26 3.18
CA GLY A 108 5.05 14.07 1.93
C GLY A 108 5.65 13.03 1.00
N GLY A 109 6.45 12.10 1.52
CA GLY A 109 7.04 11.02 0.71
C GLY A 109 6.08 9.87 0.43
N VAL A 110 5.05 9.71 1.26
CA VAL A 110 4.00 8.71 1.12
C VAL A 110 2.63 9.29 1.44
N GLU A 111 1.59 8.75 0.83
CA GLU A 111 0.21 9.12 1.11
C GLU A 111 -0.75 7.97 0.78
N LEU A 112 -2.02 8.11 1.20
CA LEU A 112 -3.13 7.38 0.59
C LEU A 112 -3.69 8.20 -0.55
N SER A 113 -4.05 7.55 -1.66
CA SER A 113 -4.82 8.21 -2.70
C SER A 113 -6.26 8.47 -2.24
N LEU A 114 -7.04 9.17 -3.07
CA LEU A 114 -8.46 9.40 -2.78
C LEU A 114 -9.16 8.07 -2.48
N LEU A 115 -10.02 8.09 -1.48
CA LEU A 115 -10.84 6.95 -1.13
C LEU A 115 -11.94 6.74 -2.17
N ASN A 116 -12.26 5.49 -2.45
CA ASN A 116 -13.42 5.15 -3.26
C ASN A 116 -14.70 5.69 -2.61
N LYS A 117 -15.63 6.19 -3.43
CA LYS A 117 -16.92 6.73 -2.99
C LYS A 117 -17.77 5.75 -2.15
N ASN A 118 -17.48 4.46 -2.27
CA ASN A 118 -18.16 3.41 -1.49
C ASN A 118 -17.55 3.22 -0.09
N VAL A 119 -16.45 3.90 0.25
CA VAL A 119 -15.90 3.91 1.60
C VAL A 119 -16.79 4.80 2.46
N PRO A 120 -17.36 4.29 3.57
CA PRO A 120 -18.20 5.08 4.44
C PRO A 120 -17.46 6.29 5.03
N GLU A 121 -18.15 7.41 5.17
CA GLU A 121 -17.57 8.67 5.65
C GLU A 121 -16.89 8.52 7.02
N TYR A 122 -17.44 7.73 7.93
CA TYR A 122 -16.83 7.51 9.24
C TYR A 122 -15.45 6.82 9.14
N ILE A 123 -15.21 6.01 8.10
CA ILE A 123 -13.90 5.40 7.83
C ILE A 123 -12.93 6.48 7.32
N SER A 124 -13.40 7.32 6.38
CA SER A 124 -12.61 8.44 5.86
C SER A 124 -12.15 9.37 7.00
N ASN A 125 -13.09 9.81 7.83
CA ASN A 125 -12.81 10.68 8.98
C ASN A 125 -11.82 10.02 9.96
N ARG A 126 -11.96 8.72 10.19
CA ARG A 126 -11.03 7.98 11.06
C ARG A 126 -9.63 7.87 10.47
N LEU A 127 -9.50 7.68 9.15
CA LEU A 127 -8.20 7.65 8.46
C LEU A 127 -7.50 9.01 8.52
N GLU A 128 -8.23 10.11 8.33
CA GLU A 128 -7.69 11.46 8.49
C GLU A 128 -7.19 11.70 9.91
N GLN A 129 -7.96 11.33 10.91
CA GLN A 129 -7.54 11.44 12.32
C GLN A 129 -6.26 10.62 12.58
N ILE A 130 -6.17 9.37 12.10
CA ILE A 130 -4.98 8.53 12.25
C ILE A 130 -3.78 9.18 11.55
N ARG A 131 -3.98 9.74 10.35
CA ARG A 131 -2.92 10.47 9.63
C ARG A 131 -2.39 11.62 10.48
N ASP A 132 -3.28 12.44 11.02
CA ASP A 132 -2.90 13.59 11.83
C ASP A 132 -2.23 13.17 13.15
N ASP A 133 -2.70 12.10 13.77
CA ASP A 133 -2.08 11.51 14.96
C ASP A 133 -0.64 11.03 14.68
N ILE A 134 -0.40 10.43 13.51
CA ILE A 134 0.96 10.03 13.06
C ILE A 134 1.82 11.27 12.80
N MET A 135 1.28 12.28 12.10
CA MET A 135 2.01 13.50 11.78
C MET A 135 2.40 14.28 13.04
N ASN A 136 1.53 14.31 14.04
CA ASN A 136 1.79 14.93 15.33
C ASN A 136 2.65 14.07 16.27
N GLY A 137 2.91 12.81 15.92
CA GLY A 137 3.73 11.88 16.70
C GLY A 137 3.00 11.21 17.86
N TRP A 138 1.68 11.36 17.94
CA TRP A 138 0.84 10.67 18.94
C TRP A 138 0.73 9.17 18.64
N ILE A 139 0.72 8.80 17.35
CA ILE A 139 0.88 7.43 16.92
C ILE A 139 2.29 7.27 16.34
N ARG A 140 3.06 6.32 16.91
CA ARG A 140 4.36 5.91 16.36
C ARG A 140 4.16 4.68 15.50
N VAL A 141 4.51 4.79 14.23
CA VAL A 141 4.56 3.64 13.33
C VAL A 141 5.87 2.92 13.57
N GLY A 142 5.82 1.80 14.27
CA GLY A 142 6.98 0.95 14.52
C GLY A 142 7.32 0.12 13.27
N VAL A 143 8.61 0.02 12.95
CA VAL A 143 9.11 -0.94 11.95
C VAL A 143 9.49 -2.23 12.69
N GLU A 144 8.53 -2.84 13.35
CA GLU A 144 8.71 -4.20 13.84
C GLU A 144 8.52 -5.16 12.68
N ILE A 145 9.61 -5.79 12.27
CA ILE A 145 9.54 -6.90 11.31
C ILE A 145 8.89 -8.06 12.04
N PRO A 146 7.69 -8.49 11.64
CA PRO A 146 7.00 -9.60 12.29
C PRO A 146 7.87 -10.86 12.26
N GLU A 147 7.78 -11.71 13.29
CA GLU A 147 8.59 -12.93 13.39
C GLU A 147 8.49 -13.85 12.17
N TRP A 148 7.31 -13.91 11.53
CA TRP A 148 7.15 -14.67 10.30
C TRP A 148 8.00 -14.12 9.13
N ALA A 149 8.23 -12.81 9.06
CA ALA A 149 9.03 -12.20 7.99
C ALA A 149 10.54 -12.37 8.26
N LYS A 150 10.95 -12.48 9.53
CA LYS A 150 12.35 -12.75 9.90
C LYS A 150 12.80 -14.15 9.48
N ARG A 151 11.90 -15.14 9.49
CA ARG A 151 12.23 -16.55 9.16
C ARG A 151 12.44 -16.80 7.67
N GLN A 152 12.04 -15.89 6.78
CA GLN A 152 12.20 -16.09 5.33
C GLN A 152 13.55 -15.64 4.79
N ASN A 153 14.28 -14.78 5.51
CA ASN A 153 15.64 -14.37 5.13
C ASN A 153 16.74 -15.40 5.53
N GLN A 154 16.36 -16.56 6.05
CA GLN A 154 17.29 -17.64 6.45
C GLN A 154 17.25 -18.88 5.53
N ARG A 155 16.68 -18.75 4.32
CA ARG A 155 16.67 -19.80 3.29
C ARG A 155 17.39 -19.37 2.04
#